data_e0199e957625f9ee891e76e94249d57a
#
_entry.id   e0199e957625f9ee891e76e94249d57a
#
_cell.length_a   1.000
_cell.length_b   1.000
_cell.length_c   1.000
_cell.angle_alpha   90.00
_cell.angle_beta   90.00
_cell.angle_gamma   90.00
#
_symmetry.space_group_name_H-M   'P 1'
#
loop_
_entity.id
_entity.type
_entity.pdbx_description
1 polymer ?
#
loop_
_entity_poly.entity_id
_entity_poly.type
_entity_poly.pdbx_seq_one_letter_code
_entity_poly.pdbx_strand_id
1 'polypeptide(L)'
;MNGAELKQKLMAKAKEIGIDKIGFTTADPFIELRERLKESQDKGYASGFEEPDIEKRVRPEHSLPEAKSIIAIALAYPSKLKNPPRSEPGAYRGIFCRASWGEDYHHVLREKLTLLAAYLQELVPKARTQVMVDTGALSDRAVAERAGIGWSGKNTSIITEEFGSWVYLGEMITDVYLPPDTPATDGCGDCTICIDACPTGAIVQAGQLNAQACIAYLTQTKGFLAEAYRTKLGNRLYGCDTCQTVCPKNRKIHFDHQAAFQPDPEKVKPLLKPLLHMSNREFKEKYGQMSGSWRGKKPIQRNAIIALGHFKDQTAIPDLIELLMNDPRPVIRGTAAWALGRIGGQAAEEALRQAKGKEQAEEVLREIDKALDMAHAG
;
A
#
# COMPACT_ATOMS: atom_id res chain seq x y z
N MET A 1 29.23 -22.55 -18.72
CA MET A 1 28.07 -21.76 -19.18
C MET A 1 28.45 -20.30 -19.09
N ASN A 2 28.27 -19.51 -20.16
CA ASN A 2 28.50 -18.06 -20.11
C ASN A 2 27.28 -17.30 -19.53
N GLY A 3 27.49 -16.03 -19.20
CA GLY A 3 26.43 -15.24 -18.56
C GLY A 3 25.18 -15.03 -19.44
N ALA A 4 25.33 -14.98 -20.77
CA ALA A 4 24.19 -14.83 -21.69
C ALA A 4 23.33 -16.12 -21.76
N GLU A 5 23.97 -17.29 -21.82
CA GLU A 5 23.28 -18.57 -21.77
C GLU A 5 22.54 -18.75 -20.44
N LEU A 6 23.18 -18.38 -19.34
CA LEU A 6 22.59 -18.46 -18.01
C LEU A 6 21.36 -17.55 -17.90
N LYS A 7 21.47 -16.31 -18.41
CA LYS A 7 20.35 -15.37 -18.47
C LYS A 7 19.16 -15.94 -19.25
N GLN A 8 19.39 -16.54 -20.43
CA GLN A 8 18.32 -17.16 -21.21
C GLN A 8 17.61 -18.30 -20.46
N LYS A 9 18.37 -19.13 -19.74
CA LYS A 9 17.79 -20.21 -18.93
C LYS A 9 16.93 -19.66 -17.77
N LEU A 10 17.41 -18.60 -17.10
CA LEU A 10 16.66 -17.94 -16.03
C LEU A 10 15.36 -17.31 -16.56
N MET A 11 15.40 -16.67 -17.74
CA MET A 11 14.21 -16.14 -18.40
C MET A 11 13.19 -17.26 -18.75
N ALA A 12 13.65 -18.39 -19.26
CA ALA A 12 12.80 -19.54 -19.54
C ALA A 12 12.17 -20.09 -18.26
N LYS A 13 12.96 -20.25 -17.20
CA LYS A 13 12.48 -20.70 -15.88
C LYS A 13 11.48 -19.72 -15.26
N ALA A 14 11.74 -18.41 -15.34
CA ALA A 14 10.81 -17.39 -14.86
C ALA A 14 9.43 -17.52 -15.53
N LYS A 15 9.40 -17.70 -16.85
CA LYS A 15 8.15 -17.95 -17.59
C LYS A 15 7.46 -19.24 -17.14
N GLU A 16 8.21 -20.34 -16.97
CA GLU A 16 7.69 -21.64 -16.51
C GLU A 16 7.01 -21.52 -15.15
N ILE A 17 7.61 -20.80 -14.20
CA ILE A 17 7.06 -20.61 -12.86
C ILE A 17 6.05 -19.45 -12.75
N GLY A 18 5.65 -18.85 -13.89
CA GLY A 18 4.60 -17.84 -13.97
C GLY A 18 5.01 -16.46 -13.45
N ILE A 19 6.27 -16.06 -13.66
CA ILE A 19 6.71 -14.68 -13.50
C ILE A 19 6.34 -13.91 -14.78
N ASP A 20 5.69 -12.75 -14.63
CA ASP A 20 5.19 -11.97 -15.77
C ASP A 20 6.27 -11.17 -16.46
N LYS A 21 7.18 -10.57 -15.70
CA LYS A 21 8.37 -9.89 -16.22
C LYS A 21 9.60 -10.23 -15.39
N ILE A 22 10.72 -10.35 -16.05
CA ILE A 22 12.05 -10.52 -15.47
C ILE A 22 13.02 -9.59 -16.18
N GLY A 23 13.89 -8.94 -15.43
CA GLY A 23 14.93 -8.07 -15.93
C GLY A 23 16.21 -8.20 -15.11
N PHE A 24 17.32 -7.76 -15.68
CA PHE A 24 18.64 -7.95 -15.11
C PHE A 24 19.38 -6.63 -15.05
N THR A 25 20.10 -6.37 -13.96
CA THR A 25 20.94 -5.19 -13.83
C THR A 25 22.22 -5.52 -13.07
N THR A 26 23.21 -4.62 -13.13
CA THR A 26 24.43 -4.74 -12.34
C THR A 26 24.14 -4.52 -10.85
N ALA A 27 25.04 -5.02 -9.99
CA ALA A 27 25.01 -4.72 -8.56
C ALA A 27 25.80 -3.44 -8.20
N ASP A 28 26.05 -2.56 -9.16
CA ASP A 28 26.65 -1.27 -8.90
C ASP A 28 25.77 -0.41 -7.99
N PRO A 29 26.35 0.45 -7.14
CA PRO A 29 25.59 1.34 -6.28
C PRO A 29 24.61 2.24 -7.04
N PHE A 30 23.46 2.54 -6.40
CA PHE A 30 22.41 3.44 -6.91
C PHE A 30 22.71 4.90 -6.50
N ILE A 31 23.76 5.49 -7.06
CA ILE A 31 24.27 6.80 -6.62
C ILE A 31 23.25 7.93 -6.78
N GLU A 32 22.51 7.97 -7.91
CA GLU A 32 21.49 8.98 -8.16
C GLU A 32 20.29 8.88 -7.19
N LEU A 33 19.98 7.67 -6.70
CA LEU A 33 18.94 7.47 -5.72
C LEU A 33 19.31 8.06 -4.35
N ARG A 34 20.60 8.07 -3.99
CA ARG A 34 21.09 8.58 -2.70
C ARG A 34 20.62 10.01 -2.43
N GLU A 35 20.80 10.91 -3.38
CA GLU A 35 20.43 12.32 -3.24
C GLU A 35 18.92 12.47 -3.07
N ARG A 36 18.12 11.73 -3.83
CA ARG A 36 16.65 11.74 -3.71
C ARG A 36 16.16 11.22 -2.36
N LEU A 37 16.80 10.17 -1.82
CA LEU A 37 16.47 9.62 -0.50
C LEU A 37 16.84 10.61 0.60
N LYS A 38 18.02 11.23 0.52
CA LYS A 38 18.46 12.24 1.46
C LYS A 38 17.50 13.44 1.46
N GLU A 39 17.17 13.98 0.30
CA GLU A 39 16.21 15.07 0.17
C GLU A 39 14.84 14.70 0.80
N SER A 40 14.36 13.47 0.58
CA SER A 40 13.11 12.98 1.16
C SER A 40 13.17 12.90 2.69
N GLN A 41 14.31 12.45 3.26
CA GLN A 41 14.51 12.42 4.72
C GLN A 41 14.60 13.84 5.31
N ASP A 42 15.40 14.71 4.69
CA ASP A 42 15.58 16.10 5.15
C ASP A 42 14.27 16.89 5.16
N LYS A 43 13.37 16.60 4.21
CA LYS A 43 12.02 17.18 4.12
C LYS A 43 10.97 16.50 5.02
N GLY A 44 11.33 15.43 5.72
CA GLY A 44 10.39 14.65 6.54
C GLY A 44 9.32 13.90 5.71
N TYR A 45 9.61 13.55 4.46
CA TYR A 45 8.67 12.88 3.56
C TYR A 45 8.67 11.35 3.69
N ALA A 46 9.67 10.78 4.37
CA ALA A 46 9.79 9.34 4.57
C ALA A 46 8.60 8.77 5.37
N SER A 47 8.20 7.53 5.06
CA SER A 47 7.13 6.85 5.78
C SER A 47 7.57 6.34 7.15
N GLY A 48 8.86 6.01 7.30
CA GLY A 48 9.41 5.32 8.45
C GLY A 48 9.14 3.81 8.45
N PHE A 49 8.65 3.26 7.33
CA PHE A 49 8.49 1.81 7.13
C PHE A 49 9.69 1.21 6.39
N GLU A 50 10.39 2.02 5.63
CA GLU A 50 11.57 1.67 4.86
C GLU A 50 12.83 1.57 5.74
N GLU A 51 13.88 0.91 5.23
CA GLU A 51 15.22 0.91 5.83
C GLU A 51 15.71 2.36 6.02
N PRO A 52 16.02 2.80 7.24
CA PRO A 52 16.42 4.17 7.50
C PRO A 52 17.84 4.52 7.02
N ASP A 53 18.72 3.52 6.89
CA ASP A 53 20.10 3.71 6.44
C ASP A 53 20.14 3.81 4.91
N ILE A 54 20.41 5.03 4.40
CA ILE A 54 20.50 5.30 2.96
C ILE A 54 21.58 4.47 2.30
N GLU A 55 22.72 4.23 2.94
CA GLU A 55 23.82 3.46 2.34
C GLU A 55 23.41 2.01 2.10
N LYS A 56 22.64 1.41 3.00
CA LYS A 56 22.06 0.07 2.77
C LYS A 56 21.08 0.06 1.61
N ARG A 57 20.34 1.16 1.41
CA ARG A 57 19.35 1.28 0.33
C ARG A 57 19.95 1.46 -1.06
N VAL A 58 21.19 1.95 -1.15
CA VAL A 58 21.84 2.27 -2.42
C VAL A 58 23.03 1.38 -2.75
N ARG A 59 23.49 0.56 -1.80
CA ARG A 59 24.67 -0.31 -1.99
C ARG A 59 24.28 -1.78 -1.86
N PRO A 60 24.09 -2.50 -2.98
CA PRO A 60 23.75 -3.93 -2.96
C PRO A 60 24.75 -4.81 -2.21
N GLU A 61 26.02 -4.41 -2.17
CA GLU A 61 27.08 -5.11 -1.44
C GLU A 61 26.87 -5.17 0.08
N HIS A 62 26.07 -4.28 0.65
CA HIS A 62 25.68 -4.35 2.07
C HIS A 62 24.72 -5.51 2.36
N SER A 63 23.94 -5.93 1.35
CA SER A 63 23.03 -7.06 1.45
C SER A 63 23.68 -8.38 1.05
N LEU A 64 24.52 -8.36 0.02
CA LEU A 64 25.28 -9.51 -0.44
C LEU A 64 26.71 -9.08 -0.82
N PRO A 65 27.75 -9.36 -0.01
CA PRO A 65 29.13 -9.09 -0.36
C PRO A 65 29.53 -9.74 -1.69
N GLU A 66 30.29 -9.01 -2.51
CA GLU A 66 30.71 -9.43 -3.86
C GLU A 66 29.57 -9.61 -4.87
N ALA A 67 28.41 -8.99 -4.61
CA ALA A 67 27.31 -8.97 -5.57
C ALA A 67 27.76 -8.47 -6.94
N LYS A 68 27.29 -9.11 -8.01
CA LYS A 68 27.60 -8.75 -9.40
C LYS A 68 26.37 -8.37 -10.21
N SER A 69 25.23 -9.00 -9.89
CA SER A 69 24.00 -8.76 -10.62
C SER A 69 22.79 -8.75 -9.68
N ILE A 70 21.75 -8.06 -10.14
CA ILE A 70 20.43 -8.09 -9.50
C ILE A 70 19.42 -8.52 -10.57
N ILE A 71 18.57 -9.46 -10.23
CA ILE A 71 17.44 -9.93 -11.02
C ILE A 71 16.19 -9.30 -10.46
N ALA A 72 15.49 -8.48 -11.24
CA ALA A 72 14.19 -7.93 -10.89
C ALA A 72 13.09 -8.78 -11.49
N ILE A 73 12.00 -8.95 -10.75
CA ILE A 73 10.77 -9.57 -11.25
C ILE A 73 9.56 -8.67 -11.03
N ALA A 74 8.53 -8.88 -11.86
CA ALA A 74 7.23 -8.28 -11.65
C ALA A 74 6.13 -9.33 -11.86
N LEU A 75 5.08 -9.24 -11.00
CA LEU A 75 3.85 -10.01 -11.13
C LEU A 75 2.67 -9.07 -11.28
N ALA A 76 1.87 -9.26 -12.32
CA ALA A 76 0.66 -8.47 -12.54
C ALA A 76 -0.45 -8.86 -11.56
N TYR A 77 -1.22 -7.86 -11.10
CA TYR A 77 -2.37 -8.07 -10.23
C TYR A 77 -3.65 -7.45 -10.82
N PRO A 78 -4.83 -7.97 -10.42
CA PRO A 78 -6.10 -7.51 -10.98
C PRO A 78 -6.39 -6.03 -10.69
N SER A 79 -6.82 -5.29 -11.72
CA SER A 79 -7.22 -3.88 -11.59
C SER A 79 -8.73 -3.69 -11.48
N LYS A 80 -9.53 -4.74 -11.71
CA LYS A 80 -10.99 -4.70 -11.71
C LYS A 80 -11.57 -5.80 -10.85
N LEU A 81 -12.63 -5.47 -10.13
CA LEU A 81 -13.41 -6.42 -9.36
C LEU A 81 -14.61 -6.88 -10.20
N LYS A 82 -14.74 -8.19 -10.39
CA LYS A 82 -15.94 -8.79 -11.02
C LYS A 82 -17.12 -8.69 -10.05
N ASN A 83 -18.27 -8.20 -10.53
CA ASN A 83 -19.50 -8.08 -9.74
C ASN A 83 -19.29 -7.41 -8.36
N PRO A 84 -18.78 -6.15 -8.31
CA PRO A 84 -18.52 -5.49 -7.05
C PRO A 84 -19.81 -5.31 -6.24
N PRO A 85 -19.83 -5.67 -4.94
CA PRO A 85 -21.00 -5.46 -4.11
C PRO A 85 -21.32 -3.96 -4.02
N ARG A 86 -22.61 -3.63 -4.03
CA ARG A 86 -23.08 -2.25 -3.98
C ARG A 86 -23.00 -1.69 -2.57
N SER A 87 -22.76 -0.40 -2.47
CA SER A 87 -22.81 0.37 -1.22
C SER A 87 -24.15 1.11 -1.19
N GLU A 88 -24.95 0.88 -0.17
CA GLU A 88 -26.32 1.40 -0.05
C GLU A 88 -26.51 2.04 1.32
N PRO A 89 -27.48 2.97 1.50
CA PRO A 89 -27.82 3.53 2.80
C PRO A 89 -28.09 2.43 3.84
N GLY A 90 -27.41 2.51 4.98
CA GLY A 90 -27.48 1.49 6.04
C GLY A 90 -26.60 0.24 5.82
N ALA A 91 -26.06 0.06 4.60
CA ALA A 91 -25.17 -1.03 4.21
C ALA A 91 -23.96 -0.49 3.46
N TYR A 92 -23.38 0.59 3.96
CA TYR A 92 -22.21 1.21 3.36
C TYR A 92 -20.97 0.31 3.44
N ARG A 93 -20.11 0.41 2.42
CA ARG A 93 -18.94 -0.44 2.25
C ARG A 93 -17.66 0.37 2.21
N GLY A 94 -16.63 -0.17 2.85
CA GLY A 94 -15.26 0.31 2.70
C GLY A 94 -14.56 -0.34 1.50
N ILE A 95 -13.35 0.13 1.19
CA ILE A 95 -12.52 -0.42 0.13
C ILE A 95 -11.09 -0.66 0.59
N PHE A 96 -10.56 -1.82 0.23
CA PHE A 96 -9.12 -2.10 0.24
C PHE A 96 -8.55 -1.81 -1.15
N CYS A 97 -7.38 -1.18 -1.21
CA CYS A 97 -6.70 -0.91 -2.48
C CYS A 97 -6.37 -2.21 -3.22
N ARG A 98 -6.21 -2.11 -4.53
CA ARG A 98 -5.96 -3.28 -5.41
C ARG A 98 -4.69 -4.02 -5.03
N ALA A 99 -3.65 -3.30 -4.61
CA ALA A 99 -2.40 -3.88 -4.15
C ALA A 99 -2.49 -4.68 -2.83
N SER A 100 -3.70 -4.88 -2.28
CA SER A 100 -3.93 -5.75 -1.13
C SER A 100 -4.98 -6.85 -1.41
N TRP A 101 -5.33 -7.04 -2.67
CA TRP A 101 -6.29 -8.09 -3.04
C TRP A 101 -5.62 -9.47 -3.08
N GLY A 102 -6.42 -10.51 -2.75
CA GLY A 102 -5.93 -11.88 -2.72
C GLY A 102 -4.93 -12.15 -1.60
N GLU A 103 -3.96 -12.98 -1.87
CA GLU A 103 -2.89 -13.34 -0.94
C GLU A 103 -1.84 -12.23 -0.83
N ASP A 104 -1.14 -12.20 0.29
CA ASP A 104 -0.04 -11.27 0.50
C ASP A 104 1.08 -11.49 -0.53
N TYR A 105 1.30 -10.48 -1.37
CA TYR A 105 2.27 -10.53 -2.45
C TYR A 105 3.69 -10.82 -1.98
N HIS A 106 4.04 -10.48 -0.74
CA HIS A 106 5.36 -10.78 -0.20
C HIS A 106 5.64 -12.30 -0.19
N HIS A 107 4.63 -13.10 0.14
CA HIS A 107 4.77 -14.57 0.13
C HIS A 107 4.86 -15.11 -1.29
N VAL A 108 3.97 -14.67 -2.16
CA VAL A 108 3.88 -15.14 -3.55
C VAL A 108 5.16 -14.82 -4.34
N LEU A 109 5.66 -13.58 -4.25
CA LEU A 109 6.89 -13.21 -4.94
C LEU A 109 8.12 -13.90 -4.34
N ARG A 110 8.19 -14.00 -3.01
CA ARG A 110 9.30 -14.68 -2.34
C ARG A 110 9.38 -16.15 -2.72
N GLU A 111 8.25 -16.83 -2.86
CA GLU A 111 8.20 -18.21 -3.35
C GLU A 111 8.79 -18.33 -4.75
N LYS A 112 8.34 -17.49 -5.69
CA LYS A 112 8.84 -17.48 -7.07
C LYS A 112 10.33 -17.14 -7.16
N LEU A 113 10.79 -16.16 -6.39
CA LEU A 113 12.21 -15.79 -6.32
C LEU A 113 13.07 -16.92 -5.70
N THR A 114 12.53 -17.64 -4.71
CA THR A 114 13.21 -18.79 -4.10
C THR A 114 13.36 -19.93 -5.11
N LEU A 115 12.32 -20.21 -5.90
CA LEU A 115 12.40 -21.21 -6.99
C LEU A 115 13.43 -20.79 -8.06
N LEU A 116 13.49 -19.51 -8.39
CA LEU A 116 14.47 -18.97 -9.35
C LEU A 116 15.91 -19.05 -8.79
N ALA A 117 16.09 -18.77 -7.48
CA ALA A 117 17.35 -18.89 -6.77
C ALA A 117 17.85 -20.33 -6.74
N ALA A 118 16.97 -21.28 -6.42
CA ALA A 118 17.29 -22.71 -6.43
C ALA A 118 17.73 -23.17 -7.84
N TYR A 119 17.02 -22.74 -8.87
CA TYR A 119 17.39 -23.06 -10.25
C TYR A 119 18.75 -22.44 -10.64
N LEU A 120 19.05 -21.22 -10.22
CA LEU A 120 20.36 -20.62 -10.42
C LEU A 120 21.48 -21.45 -9.76
N GLN A 121 21.23 -21.96 -8.54
CA GLN A 121 22.18 -22.79 -7.80
C GLN A 121 22.36 -24.19 -8.43
N GLU A 122 21.33 -24.75 -9.06
CA GLU A 122 21.46 -25.98 -9.87
C GLU A 122 22.43 -25.76 -11.06
N LEU A 123 22.34 -24.58 -11.70
CA LEU A 123 23.21 -24.24 -12.84
C LEU A 123 24.61 -23.80 -12.42
N VAL A 124 24.71 -23.14 -11.25
CA VAL A 124 25.96 -22.61 -10.68
C VAL A 124 26.00 -22.97 -9.18
N PRO A 125 26.53 -24.14 -8.82
CA PRO A 125 26.41 -24.70 -7.44
C PRO A 125 27.00 -23.84 -6.32
N LYS A 126 27.85 -22.86 -6.62
CA LYS A 126 28.43 -21.94 -5.63
C LYS A 126 27.79 -20.56 -5.64
N ALA A 127 26.72 -20.36 -6.43
CA ALA A 127 26.02 -19.09 -6.49
C ALA A 127 25.43 -18.72 -5.10
N ARG A 128 25.73 -17.52 -4.65
CA ARG A 128 25.08 -16.91 -3.50
C ARG A 128 23.96 -16.00 -3.98
N THR A 129 22.85 -16.03 -3.27
CA THR A 129 21.66 -15.24 -3.61
C THR A 129 21.04 -14.64 -2.37
N GLN A 130 20.47 -13.44 -2.51
CA GLN A 130 19.66 -12.77 -1.49
C GLN A 130 18.36 -12.30 -2.12
N VAL A 131 17.24 -12.87 -1.68
CA VAL A 131 15.89 -12.53 -2.15
C VAL A 131 15.30 -11.40 -1.30
N MET A 132 14.69 -10.42 -1.94
CA MET A 132 13.99 -9.30 -1.31
C MET A 132 12.65 -9.05 -1.98
N VAL A 133 11.67 -8.63 -1.19
CA VAL A 133 10.35 -8.18 -1.64
C VAL A 133 9.90 -7.11 -0.66
N ASP A 134 9.77 -5.86 -1.09
CA ASP A 134 9.31 -4.69 -0.35
C ASP A 134 10.05 -4.40 0.98
N THR A 135 10.20 -5.39 1.83
CA THR A 135 10.85 -5.28 3.15
C THR A 135 12.37 -5.44 3.10
N GLY A 136 12.97 -5.47 1.92
CA GLY A 136 14.42 -5.47 1.71
C GLY A 136 15.05 -4.10 1.97
N ALA A 137 16.40 -4.07 1.95
CA ALA A 137 17.11 -2.79 2.11
C ALA A 137 17.06 -1.95 0.83
N LEU A 138 17.12 -2.57 -0.35
CA LEU A 138 17.12 -1.87 -1.63
C LEU A 138 15.75 -1.26 -1.95
N SER A 139 15.73 -0.36 -2.90
CA SER A 139 14.49 0.18 -3.48
C SER A 139 14.06 -0.67 -4.67
N ASP A 140 13.05 -1.53 -4.50
CA ASP A 140 12.50 -2.40 -5.55
C ASP A 140 12.21 -1.60 -6.84
N ARG A 141 11.74 -0.36 -6.72
CA ARG A 141 11.46 0.51 -7.87
C ARG A 141 12.73 0.91 -8.63
N ALA A 142 13.78 1.30 -7.91
CA ALA A 142 15.04 1.67 -8.56
C ALA A 142 15.70 0.46 -9.22
N VAL A 143 15.61 -0.71 -8.59
CA VAL A 143 16.08 -1.97 -9.17
C VAL A 143 15.27 -2.30 -10.44
N ALA A 144 13.94 -2.26 -10.37
CA ALA A 144 13.06 -2.57 -11.49
C ALA A 144 13.27 -1.63 -12.69
N GLU A 145 13.46 -0.32 -12.44
CA GLU A 145 13.74 0.66 -13.48
C GLU A 145 15.08 0.37 -14.19
N ARG A 146 16.14 0.19 -13.42
CA ARG A 146 17.46 -0.10 -13.97
C ARG A 146 17.55 -1.46 -14.67
N ALA A 147 16.72 -2.42 -14.25
CA ALA A 147 16.60 -3.74 -14.87
C ALA A 147 15.65 -3.78 -16.09
N GLY A 148 15.09 -2.65 -16.52
CA GLY A 148 14.23 -2.59 -17.70
C GLY A 148 12.83 -3.17 -17.52
N ILE A 149 12.37 -3.40 -16.30
CA ILE A 149 11.00 -3.87 -16.00
C ILE A 149 9.96 -2.83 -16.42
N GLY A 150 10.22 -1.56 -16.14
CA GLY A 150 9.39 -0.42 -16.46
C GLY A 150 10.07 0.87 -15.99
N TRP A 151 9.45 2.02 -16.26
CA TRP A 151 9.98 3.32 -15.83
C TRP A 151 9.34 3.80 -14.53
N SER A 152 10.04 4.63 -13.78
CA SER A 152 9.50 5.32 -12.61
C SER A 152 8.50 6.39 -13.03
N GLY A 153 7.22 6.15 -12.77
CA GLY A 153 6.16 7.10 -13.07
C GLY A 153 6.19 8.33 -12.16
N LYS A 154 5.61 9.44 -12.61
CA LYS A 154 5.46 10.66 -11.79
C LYS A 154 4.67 10.42 -10.50
N ASN A 155 3.83 9.38 -10.46
CA ASN A 155 3.11 8.91 -9.27
C ASN A 155 3.94 8.01 -8.35
N THR A 156 5.24 7.88 -8.61
CA THR A 156 6.19 7.04 -7.86
C THR A 156 6.00 5.52 -7.98
N SER A 157 5.11 5.04 -8.83
CA SER A 157 4.99 3.60 -9.16
C SER A 157 5.84 3.25 -10.37
N ILE A 158 6.32 2.00 -10.46
CA ILE A 158 6.85 1.49 -11.72
C ILE A 158 5.68 1.29 -12.70
N ILE A 159 5.87 1.72 -13.93
CA ILE A 159 4.90 1.59 -15.01
C ILE A 159 5.54 0.71 -16.10
N THR A 160 4.92 -0.41 -16.38
CA THR A 160 5.31 -1.30 -17.48
C THR A 160 4.45 -1.01 -18.72
N GLU A 161 4.94 -1.35 -19.90
CA GLU A 161 4.16 -1.18 -21.13
C GLU A 161 2.94 -2.11 -21.15
N GLU A 162 3.12 -3.36 -20.71
CA GLU A 162 2.08 -4.40 -20.82
C GLU A 162 1.05 -4.33 -19.69
N PHE A 163 1.51 -4.12 -18.45
CA PHE A 163 0.69 -4.25 -17.24
C PHE A 163 0.39 -2.89 -16.57
N GLY A 164 0.85 -1.77 -17.17
CA GLY A 164 0.77 -0.47 -16.50
C GLY A 164 1.50 -0.50 -15.16
N SER A 165 0.94 0.13 -14.14
CA SER A 165 1.49 0.08 -12.78
C SER A 165 0.82 -0.96 -11.87
N TRP A 166 0.01 -1.87 -12.44
CA TRP A 166 -0.66 -2.93 -11.70
C TRP A 166 0.25 -4.15 -11.54
N VAL A 167 1.46 -3.92 -10.98
CA VAL A 167 2.47 -4.95 -10.76
C VAL A 167 3.06 -4.85 -9.37
N TYR A 168 3.33 -6.01 -8.76
CA TYR A 168 4.20 -6.14 -7.60
C TYR A 168 5.63 -6.38 -8.07
N LEU A 169 6.59 -5.93 -7.29
CA LEU A 169 8.01 -6.02 -7.57
C LEU A 169 8.71 -6.88 -6.53
N GLY A 170 9.80 -7.49 -6.96
CA GLY A 170 10.73 -8.17 -6.08
C GLY A 170 12.06 -8.38 -6.79
N GLU A 171 13.11 -8.63 -6.04
CA GLU A 171 14.44 -8.80 -6.59
C GLU A 171 15.25 -9.89 -5.91
N MET A 172 16.25 -10.36 -6.62
CA MET A 172 17.27 -11.29 -6.14
C MET A 172 18.66 -10.77 -6.50
N ILE A 173 19.46 -10.48 -5.48
CA ILE A 173 20.89 -10.15 -5.65
C ILE A 173 21.68 -11.45 -5.78
N THR A 174 22.73 -11.47 -6.62
CA THR A 174 23.62 -12.62 -6.77
C THR A 174 25.07 -12.19 -7.03
N ASP A 175 26.02 -13.03 -6.63
CA ASP A 175 27.45 -12.91 -6.96
C ASP A 175 27.79 -13.49 -8.34
N VAL A 176 26.80 -13.96 -9.09
CA VAL A 176 26.96 -14.43 -10.46
C VAL A 176 26.78 -13.26 -11.43
N TYR A 177 27.71 -13.10 -12.37
CA TYR A 177 27.55 -12.09 -13.41
C TYR A 177 26.50 -12.52 -14.45
N LEU A 178 25.55 -11.65 -14.69
CA LEU A 178 24.51 -11.76 -15.71
C LEU A 178 24.51 -10.47 -16.54
N PRO A 179 24.49 -10.54 -17.87
CA PRO A 179 24.46 -9.35 -18.71
C PRO A 179 23.23 -8.48 -18.39
N PRO A 180 23.42 -7.18 -18.08
CA PRO A 180 22.31 -6.30 -17.74
C PRO A 180 21.39 -6.02 -18.93
N ASP A 181 20.14 -5.70 -18.65
CA ASP A 181 19.19 -5.14 -19.61
C ASP A 181 19.34 -3.61 -19.68
N THR A 182 18.74 -3.02 -20.69
CA THR A 182 18.67 -1.56 -20.83
C THR A 182 17.51 -1.02 -19.97
N PRO A 183 17.73 0.05 -19.19
CA PRO A 183 16.65 0.71 -18.45
C PRO A 183 15.50 1.14 -19.37
N ALA A 184 14.28 1.08 -18.84
CA ALA A 184 13.10 1.51 -19.58
C ALA A 184 13.08 3.03 -19.79
N THR A 185 12.58 3.46 -20.94
CA THR A 185 12.44 4.89 -21.28
C THR A 185 11.22 5.49 -20.56
N ASP A 186 11.33 6.74 -20.08
CA ASP A 186 10.20 7.46 -19.48
C ASP A 186 9.01 7.58 -20.47
N GLY A 187 7.87 7.08 -20.05
CA GLY A 187 6.64 7.13 -20.81
C GLY A 187 5.61 8.14 -20.25
N CYS A 188 5.95 8.94 -19.24
CA CYS A 188 5.06 9.96 -18.66
C CYS A 188 5.03 11.26 -19.49
N GLY A 189 6.15 11.67 -20.11
CA GLY A 189 6.25 12.93 -20.82
C GLY A 189 5.74 14.11 -19.98
N ASP A 190 4.92 14.98 -20.56
CA ASP A 190 4.37 16.19 -19.90
C ASP A 190 3.11 15.92 -19.03
N CYS A 191 2.63 14.68 -18.96
CA CYS A 191 1.41 14.35 -18.21
C CYS A 191 1.57 14.60 -16.69
N THR A 192 0.60 15.28 -16.07
CA THR A 192 0.53 15.59 -14.63
C THR A 192 -0.71 15.07 -13.93
N ILE A 193 -1.57 14.30 -14.61
CA ILE A 193 -2.91 13.90 -14.14
C ILE A 193 -2.87 13.24 -12.73
N CYS A 194 -1.87 12.43 -12.43
CA CYS A 194 -1.74 11.78 -11.12
C CYS A 194 -1.37 12.76 -9.99
N ILE A 195 -0.63 13.83 -10.31
CA ILE A 195 -0.27 14.90 -9.37
C ILE A 195 -1.54 15.70 -9.03
N ASP A 196 -2.27 16.14 -10.05
CA ASP A 196 -3.47 16.97 -9.91
C ASP A 196 -4.62 16.22 -9.24
N ALA A 197 -4.73 14.90 -9.46
CA ALA A 197 -5.77 14.06 -8.87
C ALA A 197 -5.47 13.60 -7.44
N CYS A 198 -4.27 13.85 -6.91
CA CYS A 198 -3.92 13.41 -5.56
C CYS A 198 -4.77 14.13 -4.51
N PRO A 199 -5.65 13.45 -3.73
CA PRO A 199 -6.61 14.13 -2.86
C PRO A 199 -5.96 14.99 -1.77
N THR A 200 -4.71 14.69 -1.43
CA THR A 200 -3.97 15.33 -0.34
C THR A 200 -2.79 16.17 -0.84
N GLY A 201 -2.52 16.17 -2.15
CA GLY A 201 -1.31 16.78 -2.70
C GLY A 201 -0.02 16.06 -2.28
N ALA A 202 -0.11 14.79 -1.91
CA ALA A 202 1.05 14.03 -1.44
C ALA A 202 2.13 13.83 -2.51
N ILE A 203 1.78 13.82 -3.80
CA ILE A 203 2.74 13.84 -4.91
C ILE A 203 3.16 15.31 -5.08
N VAL A 204 4.26 15.69 -4.41
CA VAL A 204 4.69 17.10 -4.32
C VAL A 204 5.35 17.62 -5.60
N GLN A 205 5.93 16.69 -6.36
CA GLN A 205 6.43 16.91 -7.72
C GLN A 205 6.59 15.56 -8.44
N ALA A 206 6.94 15.59 -9.71
CA ALA A 206 7.14 14.38 -10.51
C ALA A 206 8.15 13.43 -9.83
N GLY A 207 7.70 12.21 -9.51
CA GLY A 207 8.54 11.18 -8.87
C GLY A 207 8.90 11.42 -7.40
N GLN A 208 8.33 12.44 -6.74
CA GLN A 208 8.54 12.69 -5.31
C GLN A 208 7.23 12.67 -4.51
N LEU A 209 7.18 11.84 -3.50
CA LEU A 209 6.02 11.63 -2.63
C LEU A 209 6.33 12.07 -1.19
N ASN A 210 5.48 12.93 -0.64
CA ASN A 210 5.39 13.10 0.81
C ASN A 210 4.53 11.96 1.39
N ALA A 211 5.18 10.93 1.93
CA ALA A 211 4.46 9.78 2.49
C ALA A 211 3.55 10.19 3.66
N GLN A 212 3.95 11.18 4.46
CA GLN A 212 3.18 11.66 5.61
C GLN A 212 1.81 12.26 5.24
N ALA A 213 1.65 12.70 3.98
CA ALA A 213 0.37 13.18 3.44
C ALA A 213 -0.33 12.13 2.56
N CYS A 214 0.32 11.03 2.18
CA CYS A 214 -0.25 10.01 1.30
C CYS A 214 -1.35 9.21 2.00
N ILE A 215 -2.56 9.13 1.40
CA ILE A 215 -3.66 8.34 1.96
C ILE A 215 -3.27 6.87 2.15
N ALA A 216 -2.47 6.29 1.25
CA ALA A 216 -2.01 4.92 1.42
C ALA A 216 -1.22 4.72 2.72
N TYR A 217 -0.38 5.68 3.09
CA TYR A 217 0.32 5.69 4.38
C TYR A 217 -0.64 5.99 5.54
N LEU A 218 -1.48 7.03 5.42
CA LEU A 218 -2.39 7.47 6.48
C LEU A 218 -3.37 6.38 6.92
N THR A 219 -3.83 5.53 5.99
CA THR A 219 -4.67 4.37 6.34
C THR A 219 -3.98 3.36 7.24
N GLN A 220 -2.66 3.35 7.28
CA GLN A 220 -1.83 2.39 8.02
C GLN A 220 -1.27 2.95 9.33
N THR A 221 -1.32 4.26 9.54
CA THR A 221 -0.82 4.90 10.77
C THR A 221 -1.61 4.46 12.00
N LYS A 222 -0.94 4.44 13.15
CA LYS A 222 -1.57 4.28 14.46
C LYS A 222 -1.91 5.66 15.03
N GLY A 223 -2.93 5.74 15.85
CA GLY A 223 -3.32 7.01 16.47
C GLY A 223 -4.38 7.77 15.69
N PHE A 224 -4.64 9.00 16.11
CA PHE A 224 -5.60 9.90 15.46
C PHE A 224 -5.09 10.36 14.10
N LEU A 225 -6.00 10.48 13.13
CA LEU A 225 -5.72 11.19 11.90
C LEU A 225 -6.04 12.68 12.07
N ALA A 226 -5.21 13.53 11.51
CA ALA A 226 -5.50 14.95 11.43
C ALA A 226 -6.83 15.17 10.66
N GLU A 227 -7.63 16.10 11.13
CA GLU A 227 -8.99 16.35 10.60
C GLU A 227 -8.98 16.64 9.09
N ALA A 228 -7.99 17.40 8.62
CA ALA A 228 -7.81 17.71 7.21
C ALA A 228 -7.72 16.47 6.29
N TYR A 229 -7.34 15.31 6.84
CA TYR A 229 -7.23 14.07 6.08
C TYR A 229 -8.45 13.15 6.21
N ARG A 230 -9.24 13.27 7.29
CA ARG A 230 -10.38 12.37 7.55
C ARG A 230 -11.41 12.40 6.42
N THR A 231 -11.81 13.59 5.96
CA THR A 231 -12.76 13.74 4.84
C THR A 231 -12.17 13.26 3.52
N LYS A 232 -10.86 13.44 3.31
CA LYS A 232 -10.14 13.01 2.09
C LYS A 232 -9.91 11.50 2.04
N LEU A 233 -9.95 10.82 3.18
CA LEU A 233 -9.86 9.36 3.26
C LEU A 233 -11.06 8.70 2.55
N GLY A 234 -12.26 9.29 2.65
CA GLY A 234 -13.50 8.73 2.10
C GLY A 234 -13.81 7.39 2.77
N ASN A 235 -14.05 6.37 1.96
CA ASN A 235 -14.34 5.00 2.43
C ASN A 235 -13.13 4.04 2.31
N ARG A 236 -11.92 4.55 2.22
CA ARG A 236 -10.71 3.72 2.15
C ARG A 236 -10.36 3.12 3.50
N LEU A 237 -10.32 1.79 3.56
CA LEU A 237 -9.91 1.04 4.74
C LEU A 237 -8.40 0.86 4.78
N TYR A 238 -7.80 0.59 3.61
CA TYR A 238 -6.37 0.37 3.44
C TYR A 238 -5.92 0.81 2.05
N GLY A 239 -4.82 1.55 1.99
CA GLY A 239 -4.21 1.98 0.73
C GLY A 239 -5.02 3.03 -0.05
N CYS A 240 -4.53 3.37 -1.22
CA CYS A 240 -5.16 4.34 -2.12
C CYS A 240 -4.69 4.10 -3.56
N ASP A 241 -5.65 3.94 -4.48
CA ASP A 241 -5.35 3.70 -5.89
C ASP A 241 -5.52 4.95 -6.77
N THR A 242 -5.79 6.13 -6.19
CA THR A 242 -6.22 7.31 -6.97
C THR A 242 -5.23 7.65 -8.09
N CYS A 243 -3.94 7.78 -7.78
CA CYS A 243 -2.91 8.15 -8.76
C CYS A 243 -2.70 7.08 -9.85
N GLN A 244 -2.93 5.80 -9.54
CA GLN A 244 -2.89 4.70 -10.50
C GLN A 244 -4.16 4.64 -11.35
N THR A 245 -5.33 4.86 -10.75
CA THR A 245 -6.62 4.77 -11.45
C THR A 245 -6.77 5.86 -12.51
N VAL A 246 -6.27 7.07 -12.25
CA VAL A 246 -6.34 8.19 -13.21
C VAL A 246 -5.25 8.13 -14.29
N CYS A 247 -4.24 7.29 -14.11
CA CYS A 247 -3.10 7.21 -15.02
C CYS A 247 -3.53 6.70 -16.41
N PRO A 248 -3.25 7.45 -17.50
CA PRO A 248 -3.58 7.01 -18.86
C PRO A 248 -2.92 5.68 -19.24
N LYS A 249 -1.74 5.38 -18.68
CA LYS A 249 -1.01 4.13 -18.92
C LYS A 249 -1.68 2.91 -18.30
N ASN A 250 -2.59 3.11 -17.35
CA ASN A 250 -3.40 2.05 -16.73
C ASN A 250 -4.77 1.86 -17.41
N ARG A 251 -5.08 2.71 -18.40
CA ARG A 251 -6.38 2.65 -19.08
C ARG A 251 -6.51 1.32 -19.84
N LYS A 252 -7.60 0.61 -19.62
CA LYS A 252 -7.90 -0.72 -20.20
C LYS A 252 -6.97 -1.85 -19.76
N ILE A 253 -6.02 -1.60 -18.88
CA ILE A 253 -5.16 -2.65 -18.32
C ILE A 253 -5.92 -3.43 -17.26
N HIS A 254 -6.01 -4.73 -17.45
CA HIS A 254 -6.57 -5.67 -16.47
C HIS A 254 -6.07 -7.07 -16.76
N PHE A 255 -5.36 -7.65 -15.81
CA PHE A 255 -4.88 -9.02 -15.85
C PHE A 255 -5.33 -9.75 -14.59
N ASP A 256 -5.89 -10.94 -14.74
CA ASP A 256 -6.45 -11.74 -13.66
C ASP A 256 -5.99 -13.23 -13.70
N HIS A 257 -4.86 -13.47 -14.36
CA HIS A 257 -4.30 -14.80 -14.54
C HIS A 257 -3.53 -15.33 -13.33
N GLN A 258 -3.05 -14.45 -12.43
CA GLN A 258 -2.39 -14.85 -11.18
C GLN A 258 -3.47 -15.27 -10.15
N ALA A 259 -3.62 -16.58 -9.93
CA ALA A 259 -4.67 -17.13 -9.06
C ALA A 259 -4.58 -16.62 -7.61
N ALA A 260 -3.36 -16.47 -7.07
CA ALA A 260 -3.13 -15.97 -5.72
C ALA A 260 -3.68 -14.56 -5.48
N PHE A 261 -3.76 -13.71 -6.51
CA PHE A 261 -4.20 -12.33 -6.39
C PHE A 261 -5.67 -12.10 -6.70
N GLN A 262 -6.45 -13.18 -6.88
CA GLN A 262 -7.88 -13.06 -7.15
C GLN A 262 -8.61 -12.45 -5.94
N PRO A 263 -9.37 -11.34 -6.13
CA PRO A 263 -10.09 -10.70 -5.03
C PRO A 263 -11.36 -11.46 -4.66
N ASP A 264 -11.58 -11.64 -3.36
CA ASP A 264 -12.90 -11.93 -2.81
C ASP A 264 -13.67 -10.61 -2.68
N PRO A 265 -14.78 -10.40 -3.41
CA PRO A 265 -15.52 -9.14 -3.40
C PRO A 265 -15.97 -8.67 -2.01
N GLU A 266 -16.38 -9.61 -1.13
CA GLU A 266 -16.83 -9.29 0.22
C GLU A 266 -15.67 -8.96 1.18
N LYS A 267 -14.45 -9.44 0.89
CA LYS A 267 -13.26 -9.07 1.66
C LYS A 267 -12.70 -7.71 1.23
N VAL A 268 -12.66 -7.43 -0.07
CA VAL A 268 -12.04 -6.20 -0.59
C VAL A 268 -12.97 -4.99 -0.58
N LYS A 269 -14.32 -5.23 -0.50
CA LYS A 269 -15.35 -4.21 -0.30
C LYS A 269 -16.31 -4.59 0.84
N PRO A 270 -15.79 -4.73 2.08
CA PRO A 270 -16.61 -5.19 3.21
C PRO A 270 -17.64 -4.15 3.64
N LEU A 271 -18.73 -4.62 4.27
CA LEU A 271 -19.62 -3.78 5.04
C LEU A 271 -18.86 -3.12 6.20
N LEU A 272 -19.13 -1.83 6.45
CA LEU A 272 -18.39 -1.04 7.46
C LEU A 272 -18.79 -1.40 8.89
N LYS A 273 -20.09 -1.49 9.21
CA LYS A 273 -20.57 -1.74 10.57
C LYS A 273 -20.01 -3.02 11.21
N PRO A 274 -19.96 -4.18 10.52
CA PRO A 274 -19.35 -5.39 11.09
C PRO A 274 -17.88 -5.24 11.50
N LEU A 275 -17.12 -4.34 10.85
CA LEU A 275 -15.72 -4.09 11.19
C LEU A 275 -15.56 -3.40 12.56
N LEU A 276 -16.59 -2.73 13.06
CA LEU A 276 -16.56 -2.00 14.34
C LEU A 276 -16.44 -2.95 15.53
N HIS A 277 -17.14 -4.10 15.46
CA HIS A 277 -17.25 -5.05 16.56
C HIS A 277 -16.42 -6.33 16.37
N MET A 278 -15.80 -6.49 15.20
CA MET A 278 -15.00 -7.68 14.87
C MET A 278 -13.89 -7.91 15.89
N SER A 279 -13.76 -9.12 16.43
CA SER A 279 -12.63 -9.50 17.30
C SER A 279 -11.31 -9.58 16.54
N ASN A 280 -10.18 -9.60 17.24
CA ASN A 280 -8.88 -9.81 16.61
C ASN A 280 -8.77 -11.19 15.94
N ARG A 281 -9.43 -12.21 16.49
CA ARG A 281 -9.47 -13.56 15.93
C ARG A 281 -10.21 -13.57 14.59
N GLU A 282 -11.43 -13.07 14.57
CA GLU A 282 -12.23 -12.96 13.34
C GLU A 282 -11.54 -12.15 12.27
N PHE A 283 -10.89 -11.03 12.66
CA PHE A 283 -10.11 -10.22 11.72
C PHE A 283 -8.95 -11.02 11.10
N LYS A 284 -8.21 -11.76 11.91
CA LYS A 284 -7.10 -12.61 11.43
C LYS A 284 -7.59 -13.74 10.53
N GLU A 285 -8.70 -14.39 10.90
CA GLU A 285 -9.32 -15.46 10.10
C GLU A 285 -9.80 -14.94 8.73
N LYS A 286 -10.41 -13.76 8.70
CA LYS A 286 -10.98 -13.19 7.47
C LYS A 286 -9.96 -12.49 6.58
N TYR A 287 -9.04 -11.70 7.15
CA TYR A 287 -8.15 -10.79 6.43
C TYR A 287 -6.66 -11.15 6.56
N GLY A 288 -6.29 -12.10 7.40
CA GLY A 288 -4.89 -12.38 7.76
C GLY A 288 -3.99 -12.77 6.58
N GLN A 289 -4.56 -13.24 5.48
CA GLN A 289 -3.81 -13.58 4.26
C GLN A 289 -3.57 -12.38 3.33
N MET A 290 -4.23 -11.25 3.56
CA MET A 290 -4.11 -10.05 2.73
C MET A 290 -2.98 -9.15 3.26
N SER A 291 -2.18 -8.56 2.40
CA SER A 291 -1.16 -7.57 2.79
C SER A 291 -1.76 -6.38 3.56
N GLY A 292 -3.01 -6.02 3.29
CA GLY A 292 -3.73 -4.96 4.03
C GLY A 292 -3.98 -5.23 5.52
N SER A 293 -3.69 -6.44 6.01
CA SER A 293 -3.90 -6.83 7.42
C SER A 293 -2.66 -6.65 8.30
N TRP A 294 -1.49 -6.36 7.75
CA TRP A 294 -0.20 -6.39 8.47
C TRP A 294 -0.12 -5.49 9.72
N ARG A 295 -0.86 -4.38 9.74
CA ARG A 295 -0.94 -3.49 10.93
C ARG A 295 -2.01 -3.92 11.93
N GLY A 296 -2.74 -5.01 11.62
CA GLY A 296 -3.84 -5.52 12.42
C GLY A 296 -5.14 -4.72 12.31
N LYS A 297 -6.12 -5.10 13.10
CA LYS A 297 -7.49 -4.59 13.06
C LYS A 297 -7.62 -3.08 13.35
N LYS A 298 -6.81 -2.55 14.27
CA LYS A 298 -7.02 -1.19 14.83
C LYS A 298 -7.08 -0.07 13.77
N PRO A 299 -6.13 0.05 12.82
CA PRO A 299 -6.24 1.04 11.76
C PRO A 299 -7.47 0.85 10.88
N ILE A 300 -7.82 -0.39 10.54
CA ILE A 300 -8.98 -0.71 9.71
C ILE A 300 -10.29 -0.29 10.40
N GLN A 301 -10.43 -0.57 11.70
CA GLN A 301 -11.59 -0.16 12.49
C GLN A 301 -11.70 1.36 12.58
N ARG A 302 -10.60 2.08 12.85
CA ARG A 302 -10.57 3.55 12.81
C ARG A 302 -11.03 4.08 11.46
N ASN A 303 -10.51 3.52 10.36
CA ASN A 303 -10.85 3.95 9.01
C ASN A 303 -12.32 3.63 8.66
N ALA A 304 -12.88 2.53 9.19
CA ALA A 304 -14.30 2.20 9.04
C ALA A 304 -15.20 3.23 9.75
N ILE A 305 -14.83 3.68 10.95
CA ILE A 305 -15.52 4.75 11.67
C ILE A 305 -15.50 6.05 10.85
N ILE A 306 -14.33 6.43 10.30
CA ILE A 306 -14.19 7.61 9.46
C ILE A 306 -15.08 7.49 8.21
N ALA A 307 -15.13 6.32 7.59
CA ALA A 307 -15.96 6.07 6.41
C ALA A 307 -17.47 6.21 6.72
N LEU A 308 -17.93 5.74 7.88
CA LEU A 308 -19.33 5.93 8.33
C LEU A 308 -19.65 7.42 8.53
N GLY A 309 -18.75 8.19 9.12
CA GLY A 309 -18.87 9.64 9.23
C GLY A 309 -18.82 10.35 7.86
N HIS A 310 -18.04 9.85 6.91
CA HIS A 310 -18.00 10.34 5.53
C HIS A 310 -19.34 10.15 4.81
N PHE A 311 -19.96 8.97 4.94
CA PHE A 311 -21.28 8.68 4.38
C PHE A 311 -22.44 9.33 5.15
N LYS A 312 -22.19 9.87 6.34
CA LYS A 312 -23.22 10.35 7.27
C LYS A 312 -24.30 9.28 7.56
N ASP A 313 -23.84 8.06 7.82
CA ASP A 313 -24.75 6.90 8.02
C ASP A 313 -25.50 7.00 9.36
N GLN A 314 -26.74 7.46 9.31
CA GLN A 314 -27.62 7.58 10.47
C GLN A 314 -27.84 6.22 11.18
N THR A 315 -27.78 5.11 10.44
CA THR A 315 -28.00 3.78 11.00
C THR A 315 -26.80 3.25 11.80
N ALA A 316 -25.65 3.94 11.73
CA ALA A 316 -24.45 3.61 12.50
C ALA A 316 -24.38 4.34 13.85
N ILE A 317 -25.30 5.26 14.13
CA ILE A 317 -25.29 6.04 15.39
C ILE A 317 -25.23 5.12 16.63
N PRO A 318 -26.06 4.06 16.76
CA PRO A 318 -26.00 3.18 17.95
C PRO A 318 -24.63 2.51 18.13
N ASP A 319 -24.04 1.98 17.07
CA ASP A 319 -22.71 1.35 17.09
C ASP A 319 -21.62 2.36 17.48
N LEU A 320 -21.69 3.58 16.94
CA LEU A 320 -20.72 4.65 17.24
C LEU A 320 -20.86 5.16 18.68
N ILE A 321 -22.07 5.22 19.23
CA ILE A 321 -22.31 5.56 20.65
C ILE A 321 -21.70 4.48 21.54
N GLU A 322 -21.90 3.21 21.22
CA GLU A 322 -21.29 2.10 21.98
C GLU A 322 -19.77 2.23 22.01
N LEU A 323 -19.13 2.48 20.85
CA LEU A 323 -17.68 2.68 20.78
C LEU A 323 -17.22 3.91 21.56
N LEU A 324 -17.93 5.03 21.46
CA LEU A 324 -17.62 6.26 22.20
C LEU A 324 -17.64 6.03 23.71
N MET A 325 -18.63 5.29 24.22
CA MET A 325 -18.83 5.08 25.64
C MET A 325 -17.95 3.98 26.24
N ASN A 326 -17.65 2.92 25.48
CA ASN A 326 -17.16 1.67 26.05
C ASN A 326 -15.81 1.18 25.47
N ASP A 327 -15.33 1.68 24.31
CA ASP A 327 -14.09 1.19 23.77
C ASP A 327 -12.90 1.63 24.65
N PRO A 328 -12.00 0.71 25.05
CA PRO A 328 -10.88 1.04 25.94
C PRO A 328 -9.84 1.96 25.30
N ARG A 329 -9.86 2.14 23.97
CA ARG A 329 -8.83 2.85 23.22
C ARG A 329 -9.26 4.29 22.92
N PRO A 330 -8.54 5.30 23.40
CA PRO A 330 -8.87 6.71 23.15
C PRO A 330 -9.05 7.04 21.66
N VAL A 331 -8.20 6.50 20.78
CA VAL A 331 -8.29 6.73 19.33
C VAL A 331 -9.63 6.29 18.75
N ILE A 332 -10.19 5.18 19.22
CA ILE A 332 -11.49 4.68 18.73
C ILE A 332 -12.60 5.56 19.28
N ARG A 333 -12.59 5.88 20.58
CA ARG A 333 -13.59 6.76 21.20
C ARG A 333 -13.63 8.14 20.54
N GLY A 334 -12.47 8.78 20.38
CA GLY A 334 -12.40 10.11 19.76
C GLY A 334 -12.74 10.10 18.26
N THR A 335 -12.39 9.02 17.52
CA THR A 335 -12.80 8.89 16.13
C THR A 335 -14.33 8.67 16.02
N ALA A 336 -14.93 7.92 16.95
CA ALA A 336 -16.38 7.76 17.04
C ALA A 336 -17.08 9.08 17.35
N ALA A 337 -16.51 9.89 18.27
CA ALA A 337 -17.01 11.24 18.54
C ALA A 337 -17.02 12.10 17.28
N TRP A 338 -15.92 12.14 16.52
CA TRP A 338 -15.86 12.86 15.25
C TRP A 338 -16.91 12.38 14.26
N ALA A 339 -17.08 11.05 14.11
CA ALA A 339 -18.08 10.50 13.20
C ALA A 339 -19.51 10.87 13.60
N LEU A 340 -19.85 10.83 14.90
CA LEU A 340 -21.12 11.27 15.44
C LEU A 340 -21.38 12.75 15.15
N GLY A 341 -20.39 13.63 15.35
CA GLY A 341 -20.48 15.04 14.99
C GLY A 341 -20.72 15.29 13.50
N ARG A 342 -20.10 14.45 12.63
CA ARG A 342 -20.30 14.50 11.16
C ARG A 342 -21.67 14.00 10.72
N ILE A 343 -22.21 13.00 11.40
CA ILE A 343 -23.54 12.43 11.13
C ILE A 343 -24.63 13.38 11.63
N GLY A 344 -24.45 13.92 12.85
CA GLY A 344 -25.39 14.83 13.50
C GLY A 344 -26.64 14.13 14.01
N GLY A 345 -27.60 14.93 14.45
CA GLY A 345 -28.87 14.49 15.00
C GLY A 345 -28.91 14.43 16.53
N GLN A 346 -30.11 14.48 17.11
CA GLN A 346 -30.32 14.61 18.56
C GLN A 346 -29.63 13.49 19.36
N ALA A 347 -29.76 12.22 18.92
CA ALA A 347 -29.19 11.09 19.63
C ALA A 347 -27.62 11.15 19.64
N ALA A 348 -27.00 11.62 18.54
CA ALA A 348 -25.57 11.80 18.48
C ALA A 348 -25.10 12.91 19.42
N GLU A 349 -25.83 14.05 19.46
CA GLU A 349 -25.51 15.19 20.31
C GLU A 349 -25.64 14.85 21.80
N GLU A 350 -26.75 14.20 22.19
CA GLU A 350 -26.96 13.74 23.57
C GLU A 350 -25.84 12.79 24.03
N ALA A 351 -25.45 11.84 23.17
CA ALA A 351 -24.37 10.93 23.48
C ALA A 351 -23.01 11.63 23.63
N LEU A 352 -22.70 12.60 22.77
CA LEU A 352 -21.48 13.42 22.87
C LEU A 352 -21.46 14.22 24.19
N ARG A 353 -22.58 14.85 24.60
CA ARG A 353 -22.68 15.58 25.88
C ARG A 353 -22.48 14.64 27.07
N GLN A 354 -23.10 13.44 27.02
CA GLN A 354 -22.94 12.43 28.07
C GLN A 354 -21.50 11.93 28.17
N ALA A 355 -20.86 11.65 27.03
CA ALA A 355 -19.48 11.20 26.98
C ALA A 355 -18.52 12.26 27.53
N LYS A 356 -18.73 13.55 27.21
CA LYS A 356 -17.94 14.65 27.73
C LYS A 356 -17.87 14.68 29.26
N GLY A 357 -18.99 14.36 29.93
CA GLY A 357 -19.07 14.35 31.40
C GLY A 357 -18.33 13.17 32.07
N LYS A 358 -17.92 12.14 31.30
CA LYS A 358 -17.29 10.91 31.82
C LYS A 358 -15.87 10.68 31.32
N GLU A 359 -15.51 11.27 30.18
CA GLU A 359 -14.22 11.06 29.54
C GLU A 359 -13.10 11.73 30.34
N GLN A 360 -11.95 11.07 30.39
CA GLN A 360 -10.76 11.59 31.10
C GLN A 360 -9.56 11.85 30.16
N ALA A 361 -9.58 11.24 28.97
CA ALA A 361 -8.49 11.44 28.01
C ALA A 361 -8.65 12.79 27.29
N GLU A 362 -7.71 13.71 27.50
CA GLU A 362 -7.75 15.06 26.93
C GLU A 362 -7.92 15.07 25.40
N GLU A 363 -7.26 14.13 24.72
CA GLU A 363 -7.34 14.00 23.25
C GLU A 363 -8.74 13.62 22.78
N VAL A 364 -9.49 12.80 23.56
CA VAL A 364 -10.86 12.43 23.27
C VAL A 364 -11.81 13.61 23.61
N LEU A 365 -11.58 14.29 24.72
CA LEU A 365 -12.34 15.49 25.07
C LEU A 365 -12.26 16.56 23.96
N ARG A 366 -11.06 16.79 23.41
CA ARG A 366 -10.90 17.70 22.26
C ARG A 366 -11.69 17.27 21.03
N GLU A 367 -11.75 15.96 20.76
CA GLU A 367 -12.56 15.45 19.65
C GLU A 367 -14.06 15.57 19.90
N ILE A 368 -14.51 15.38 21.15
CA ILE A 368 -15.92 15.58 21.53
C ILE A 368 -16.32 17.05 21.40
N ASP A 369 -15.48 17.98 21.84
CA ASP A 369 -15.75 19.41 21.73
C ASP A 369 -15.93 19.83 20.27
N LYS A 370 -15.00 19.44 19.40
CA LYS A 370 -15.12 19.67 17.96
C LYS A 370 -16.36 19.03 17.33
N ALA A 371 -16.73 17.83 17.80
CA ALA A 371 -17.92 17.12 17.30
C ALA A 371 -19.21 17.86 17.69
N LEU A 372 -19.28 18.40 18.90
CA LEU A 372 -20.42 19.23 19.35
C LEU A 372 -20.52 20.52 18.54
N ASP A 373 -19.39 21.19 18.25
CA ASP A 373 -19.36 22.39 17.41
C ASP A 373 -19.84 22.10 15.98
N MET A 374 -19.46 20.94 15.41
CA MET A 374 -19.93 20.51 14.09
C MET A 374 -21.45 20.24 14.07
N ALA A 375 -22.01 19.64 15.15
CA ALA A 375 -23.42 19.36 15.24
C ALA A 375 -24.29 20.63 15.34
N HIS A 376 -23.75 21.72 15.89
CA HIS A 376 -24.44 23.02 15.96
C HIS A 376 -24.37 23.83 14.67
N ALA A 377 -23.42 23.52 13.78
CA ALA A 377 -23.22 24.28 12.53
C ALA A 377 -23.98 23.69 11.32
N GLY A 378 -24.60 22.53 11.43
CA GLY A 378 -25.35 21.82 10.40
C GLY A 378 -26.80 21.67 10.69
#